data_6ddd381496539f79b40cc34c6e5de2a7
#
_entry.id   6ddd381496539f79b40cc34c6e5de2a7
#
_cell.length_a   1.000
_cell.length_b   1.000
_cell.length_c   1.000
_cell.angle_alpha   90.00
_cell.angle_beta   90.00
_cell.angle_gamma   90.00
#
_symmetry.space_group_name_H-M   'P 1'
#
loop_
_entity.id
_entity.type
_entity.pdbx_description
1 polymer ?
#
loop_
_entity_poly.entity_id
_entity_poly.type
_entity_poly.pdbx_seq_one_letter_code
_entity_poly.pdbx_strand_id
1 'polypeptide(L)'
;MNFTLGQRVAAEFIGTAGIVAVVLGASHMASALESDPVMGLTINALATAGVLFVLISLFASVSGSHFNPVVTFILYLRSEIQATLAAGYIAAQVLGAILGAVLANLMFDKGAITFSSVERAGTGIHLGEVVASFGLVLIILLLSQQGKGNLIPVAVPLWILA
;
A
#
# COMPACT_ATOMS: atom_id res chain seq x y z
N MET A 1 22.99 3.38 -7.98
CA MET A 1 22.85 4.74 -7.41
C MET A 1 22.64 4.59 -5.91
N ASN A 2 23.35 5.39 -5.09
CA ASN A 2 23.11 5.38 -3.63
C ASN A 2 22.16 6.51 -3.28
N PHE A 3 20.94 6.17 -2.93
CA PHE A 3 19.92 7.14 -2.49
C PHE A 3 20.13 7.52 -1.03
N THR A 4 19.96 8.80 -0.72
CA THR A 4 20.04 9.31 0.66
C THR A 4 18.85 8.81 1.49
N LEU A 5 19.00 8.87 2.83
CA LEU A 5 17.88 8.55 3.75
C LEU A 5 16.62 9.36 3.42
N GLY A 6 16.80 10.66 3.18
CA GLY A 6 15.65 11.54 2.84
C GLY A 6 14.92 11.12 1.56
N GLN A 7 15.67 10.74 0.51
CA GLN A 7 15.07 10.26 -0.74
C GLN A 7 14.29 8.95 -0.55
N ARG A 8 14.84 8.03 0.24
CA ARG A 8 14.19 6.75 0.55
C ARG A 8 12.91 6.95 1.36
N VAL A 9 12.95 7.80 2.38
CA VAL A 9 11.79 8.14 3.22
C VAL A 9 10.73 8.88 2.40
N ALA A 10 11.13 9.82 1.53
CA ALA A 10 10.22 10.53 0.63
C ALA A 10 9.54 9.58 -0.37
N ALA A 11 10.25 8.58 -0.90
CA ALA A 11 9.66 7.58 -1.78
C ALA A 11 8.56 6.76 -1.08
N GLU A 12 8.78 6.35 0.19
CA GLU A 12 7.77 5.66 0.99
C GLU A 12 6.55 6.54 1.27
N PHE A 13 6.77 7.81 1.59
CA PHE A 13 5.70 8.78 1.81
C PHE A 13 4.84 8.98 0.55
N ILE A 14 5.49 9.28 -0.59
CA ILE A 14 4.81 9.53 -1.86
C ILE A 14 4.09 8.27 -2.34
N GLY A 15 4.75 7.11 -2.26
CA GLY A 15 4.17 5.84 -2.68
C GLY A 15 2.94 5.48 -1.86
N THR A 16 3.02 5.58 -0.54
CA THR A 16 1.87 5.28 0.33
C THR A 16 0.74 6.29 0.13
N ALA A 17 1.06 7.59 -0.01
CA ALA A 17 0.05 8.61 -0.30
C ALA A 17 -0.66 8.33 -1.64
N GLY A 18 0.08 7.97 -2.68
CA GLY A 18 -0.48 7.61 -3.98
C GLY A 18 -1.38 6.37 -3.92
N ILE A 19 -0.94 5.32 -3.22
CA ILE A 19 -1.76 4.10 -3.04
C ILE A 19 -3.10 4.46 -2.36
N VAL A 20 -3.06 5.14 -1.21
CA VAL A 20 -4.28 5.47 -0.46
C VAL A 20 -5.18 6.41 -1.24
N ALA A 21 -4.62 7.41 -1.93
CA ALA A 21 -5.39 8.32 -2.77
C ALA A 21 -6.14 7.58 -3.88
N VAL A 22 -5.49 6.62 -4.55
CA VAL A 22 -6.12 5.82 -5.62
C VAL A 22 -7.17 4.87 -5.05
N VAL A 23 -6.89 4.17 -3.95
CA VAL A 23 -7.83 3.23 -3.32
C VAL A 23 -9.12 3.93 -2.89
N LEU A 24 -8.99 5.07 -2.19
CA LEU A 24 -10.15 5.85 -1.77
C LEU A 24 -10.83 6.56 -2.94
N GLY A 25 -10.05 7.09 -3.89
CA GLY A 25 -10.58 7.72 -5.10
C GLY A 25 -11.41 6.74 -5.94
N ALA A 26 -10.94 5.50 -6.12
CA ALA A 26 -11.70 4.46 -6.80
C ALA A 26 -13.01 4.11 -6.08
N SER A 27 -12.99 4.07 -4.74
CA SER A 27 -14.20 3.87 -3.92
C SER A 27 -15.18 5.04 -4.06
N HIS A 28 -14.69 6.27 -4.06
CA HIS A 28 -15.53 7.46 -4.25
C HIS A 28 -16.13 7.51 -5.66
N MET A 29 -15.33 7.15 -6.68
CA MET A 29 -15.81 7.07 -8.07
C MET A 29 -16.91 6.02 -8.21
N ALA A 30 -16.70 4.82 -7.67
CA ALA A 30 -17.70 3.75 -7.71
C ALA A 30 -19.01 4.19 -7.02
N SER A 31 -18.93 4.89 -5.89
CA SER A 31 -20.09 5.44 -5.19
C SER A 31 -20.78 6.54 -5.98
N ALA A 32 -20.04 7.43 -6.63
CA ALA A 32 -20.59 8.53 -7.43
C ALA A 32 -21.30 8.03 -8.71
N LEU A 33 -20.90 6.87 -9.23
CA LEU A 33 -21.52 6.22 -10.38
C LEU A 33 -22.63 5.25 -9.99
N GLU A 34 -23.01 5.20 -8.71
CA GLU A 34 -24.04 4.27 -8.18
C GLU A 34 -23.77 2.80 -8.59
N SER A 35 -22.50 2.42 -8.69
CA SER A 35 -22.11 1.07 -9.07
C SER A 35 -22.65 0.04 -8.07
N ASP A 36 -23.04 -1.12 -8.57
CA ASP A 36 -23.33 -2.24 -7.69
C ASP A 36 -22.10 -2.65 -6.86
N PRO A 37 -22.27 -3.29 -5.69
CA PRO A 37 -21.14 -3.60 -4.79
C PRO A 37 -20.05 -4.46 -5.43
N VAL A 38 -20.39 -5.38 -6.32
CA VAL A 38 -19.41 -6.26 -6.99
C VAL A 38 -18.58 -5.46 -7.98
N MET A 39 -19.22 -4.61 -8.77
CA MET A 39 -18.54 -3.71 -9.71
C MET A 39 -17.64 -2.72 -8.96
N GLY A 40 -18.13 -2.11 -7.88
CA GLY A 40 -17.36 -1.19 -7.04
C GLY A 40 -16.11 -1.84 -6.46
N LEU A 41 -16.23 -3.06 -5.93
CA LEU A 41 -15.10 -3.83 -5.43
C LEU A 41 -14.10 -4.17 -6.53
N THR A 42 -14.59 -4.59 -7.69
CA THR A 42 -13.74 -4.94 -8.85
C THR A 42 -12.95 -3.73 -9.34
N ILE A 43 -13.58 -2.56 -9.48
CA ILE A 43 -12.91 -1.32 -9.89
C ILE A 43 -11.84 -0.95 -8.86
N ASN A 44 -12.15 -1.03 -7.57
CA ASN A 44 -11.20 -0.72 -6.52
C ASN A 44 -9.99 -1.66 -6.54
N ALA A 45 -10.21 -2.97 -6.68
CA ALA A 45 -9.15 -3.97 -6.75
C ALA A 45 -8.23 -3.76 -7.96
N LEU A 46 -8.80 -3.49 -9.14
CA LEU A 46 -8.02 -3.18 -10.35
C LEU A 46 -7.22 -1.88 -10.23
N ALA A 47 -7.82 -0.82 -9.70
CA ALA A 47 -7.13 0.45 -9.49
C ALA A 47 -5.98 0.30 -8.47
N THR A 48 -6.21 -0.46 -7.40
CA THR A 48 -5.20 -0.76 -6.38
C THR A 48 -4.04 -1.56 -6.98
N ALA A 49 -4.33 -2.62 -7.74
CA ALA A 49 -3.29 -3.41 -8.40
C ALA A 49 -2.50 -2.56 -9.41
N GLY A 50 -3.17 -1.72 -10.19
CA GLY A 50 -2.52 -0.84 -11.16
C GLY A 50 -1.57 0.17 -10.49
N VAL A 51 -2.00 0.87 -9.46
CA VAL A 51 -1.16 1.84 -8.75
C VAL A 51 0.02 1.16 -8.04
N LEU A 52 -0.19 -0.02 -7.44
CA LEU A 52 0.89 -0.79 -6.82
C LEU A 52 1.94 -1.21 -7.84
N PHE A 53 1.52 -1.74 -9.00
CA PHE A 53 2.45 -2.08 -10.07
C PHE A 53 3.35 -0.90 -10.46
N VAL A 54 2.75 0.26 -10.70
CA VAL A 54 3.49 1.47 -11.10
C VAL A 54 4.43 1.93 -9.99
N LEU A 55 3.94 2.09 -8.76
CA LEU A 55 4.72 2.65 -7.67
C LEU A 55 5.84 1.71 -7.22
N ILE A 56 5.61 0.39 -7.19
CA ILE A 56 6.67 -0.57 -6.90
C ILE A 56 7.73 -0.52 -8.01
N SER A 57 7.32 -0.49 -9.28
CA SER A 57 8.26 -0.39 -10.41
C SER A 57 9.12 0.87 -10.36
N LEU A 58 8.55 2.01 -9.94
CA LEU A 58 9.26 3.28 -9.85
C LEU A 58 10.22 3.36 -8.66
N PHE A 59 9.80 2.89 -7.49
CA PHE A 59 10.50 3.16 -6.24
C PHE A 59 11.27 1.96 -5.67
N ALA A 60 11.18 0.76 -6.27
CA ALA A 60 11.89 -0.43 -5.78
C ALA A 60 13.40 -0.20 -5.67
N SER A 61 14.01 0.49 -6.63
CA SER A 61 15.43 0.81 -6.59
C SER A 61 15.79 1.95 -5.63
N VAL A 62 14.81 2.74 -5.17
CA VAL A 62 15.01 3.90 -4.31
C VAL A 62 14.88 3.53 -2.84
N SER A 63 13.72 3.00 -2.43
CA SER A 63 13.40 2.67 -1.03
C SER A 63 13.26 1.18 -0.77
N GLY A 64 13.05 0.39 -1.81
CA GLY A 64 12.59 -0.99 -1.72
C GLY A 64 11.07 -1.12 -1.84
N SER A 65 10.34 0.02 -1.95
CA SER A 65 8.87 0.08 -2.14
C SER A 65 8.11 -0.75 -1.10
N HIS A 66 8.40 -0.54 0.17
CA HIS A 66 7.67 -1.24 1.22
C HIS A 66 6.21 -0.81 1.28
N PHE A 67 5.94 0.50 1.29
CA PHE A 67 4.63 1.14 1.33
C PHE A 67 3.66 0.54 2.37
N ASN A 68 4.19 -0.25 3.28
CA ASN A 68 3.43 -1.01 4.26
C ASN A 68 4.25 -1.17 5.56
N PRO A 69 3.70 -0.75 6.72
CA PRO A 69 4.38 -0.90 7.99
C PRO A 69 4.69 -2.35 8.37
N VAL A 70 3.84 -3.32 8.00
CA VAL A 70 4.07 -4.74 8.29
C VAL A 70 5.26 -5.27 7.50
N VAL A 71 5.35 -4.94 6.21
CA VAL A 71 6.51 -5.30 5.37
C VAL A 71 7.78 -4.70 5.94
N THR A 72 7.76 -3.41 6.28
CA THR A 72 8.89 -2.70 6.89
C THR A 72 9.32 -3.36 8.20
N PHE A 73 8.38 -3.70 9.07
CA PHE A 73 8.64 -4.31 10.36
C PHE A 73 9.24 -5.72 10.22
N ILE A 74 8.74 -6.53 9.31
CA ILE A 74 9.29 -7.89 9.07
C ILE A 74 10.72 -7.82 8.53
N LEU A 75 11.02 -6.91 7.59
CA LEU A 75 12.37 -6.73 7.08
C LEU A 75 13.34 -6.19 8.16
N TYR A 76 12.84 -5.38 9.10
CA TYR A 76 13.59 -4.98 10.29
C TYR A 76 13.89 -6.19 11.20
N LEU A 77 12.89 -7.02 11.51
CA LEU A 77 13.11 -8.24 12.34
C LEU A 77 14.09 -9.22 11.70
N ARG A 78 14.16 -9.24 10.37
CA ARG A 78 15.14 -10.03 9.62
C ARG A 78 16.52 -9.37 9.51
N SER A 79 16.72 -8.22 10.14
CA SER A 79 17.96 -7.44 10.08
C SER A 79 18.35 -7.00 8.65
N GLU A 80 17.39 -6.93 7.74
CA GLU A 80 17.60 -6.47 6.35
C GLU A 80 17.62 -4.93 6.26
N ILE A 81 17.05 -4.24 7.25
CA ILE A 81 17.09 -2.79 7.39
C ILE A 81 17.38 -2.38 8.84
N GLN A 82 18.00 -1.22 9.02
CA GLN A 82 18.31 -0.67 10.34
C GLN A 82 17.06 -0.07 11.01
N ALA A 83 17.03 -0.07 12.35
CA ALA A 83 15.89 0.45 13.15
C ALA A 83 15.53 1.90 12.81
N THR A 84 16.51 2.77 12.60
CA THR A 84 16.29 4.19 12.25
C THR A 84 15.61 4.34 10.89
N LEU A 85 15.99 3.50 9.91
CA LEU A 85 15.35 3.49 8.60
C LEU A 85 13.93 2.94 8.69
N ALA A 86 13.74 1.85 9.42
CA ALA A 86 12.42 1.25 9.63
C ALA A 86 11.44 2.24 10.29
N ALA A 87 11.88 2.93 11.34
CA ALA A 87 11.09 3.96 12.01
C ALA A 87 10.74 5.12 11.06
N GLY A 88 11.71 5.58 10.27
CA GLY A 88 11.49 6.62 9.26
C GLY A 88 10.48 6.20 8.19
N TYR A 89 10.56 4.95 7.73
CA TYR A 89 9.63 4.40 6.75
C TYR A 89 8.21 4.30 7.31
N ILE A 90 8.04 3.73 8.50
CA ILE A 90 6.72 3.59 9.13
C ILE A 90 6.09 4.97 9.36
N ALA A 91 6.85 5.95 9.86
CA ALA A 91 6.35 7.31 10.03
C ALA A 91 5.93 7.94 8.69
N ALA A 92 6.76 7.79 7.64
CA ALA A 92 6.45 8.28 6.30
C ALA A 92 5.20 7.61 5.70
N GLN A 93 5.05 6.32 5.87
CA GLN A 93 3.90 5.54 5.42
C GLN A 93 2.61 6.00 6.10
N VAL A 94 2.62 6.20 7.43
CA VAL A 94 1.45 6.69 8.17
C VAL A 94 1.07 8.10 7.71
N LEU A 95 2.03 9.02 7.66
CA LEU A 95 1.78 10.40 7.19
C LEU A 95 1.35 10.44 5.74
N GLY A 96 1.94 9.61 4.89
CA GLY A 96 1.56 9.47 3.49
C GLY A 96 0.12 8.96 3.34
N ALA A 97 -0.27 7.95 4.13
CA ALA A 97 -1.63 7.43 4.12
C ALA A 97 -2.66 8.50 4.51
N ILE A 98 -2.37 9.31 5.54
CA ILE A 98 -3.22 10.42 5.96
C ILE A 98 -3.35 11.44 4.83
N LEU A 99 -2.24 11.85 4.22
CA LEU A 99 -2.27 12.80 3.10
C LEU A 99 -3.05 12.23 1.91
N GLY A 100 -2.83 10.97 1.56
CA GLY A 100 -3.54 10.30 0.47
C GLY A 100 -5.06 10.28 0.69
N ALA A 101 -5.49 10.02 1.93
CA ALA A 101 -6.90 10.05 2.30
C ALA A 101 -7.50 11.46 2.19
N VAL A 102 -6.79 12.47 2.67
CA VAL A 102 -7.21 13.89 2.56
C VAL A 102 -7.32 14.29 1.10
N LEU A 103 -6.33 13.96 0.27
CA LEU A 103 -6.35 14.27 -1.16
C LEU A 103 -7.52 13.61 -1.88
N ALA A 104 -7.75 12.31 -1.62
CA ALA A 104 -8.89 11.61 -2.21
C ALA A 104 -10.21 12.26 -1.82
N ASN A 105 -10.41 12.59 -0.55
CA ASN A 105 -11.63 13.25 -0.11
C ASN A 105 -11.84 14.61 -0.81
N LEU A 106 -10.81 15.44 -0.88
CA LEU A 106 -10.89 16.76 -1.52
C LEU A 106 -11.14 16.66 -3.03
N MET A 107 -10.56 15.67 -3.71
CA MET A 107 -10.78 15.44 -5.15
C MET A 107 -12.24 15.08 -5.49
N PHE A 108 -13.01 14.61 -4.51
CA PHE A 108 -14.42 14.24 -4.65
C PHE A 108 -15.37 15.14 -3.85
N ASP A 109 -14.96 16.39 -3.58
CA ASP A 109 -15.74 17.41 -2.87
C ASP A 109 -16.27 16.95 -1.50
N LYS A 110 -15.50 16.08 -0.81
CA LYS A 110 -15.80 15.62 0.54
C LYS A 110 -15.02 16.42 1.59
N GLY A 111 -15.46 16.35 2.83
CA GLY A 111 -14.69 16.93 3.94
C GLY A 111 -13.28 16.33 4.00
N ALA A 112 -12.25 17.17 4.18
CA ALA A 112 -10.85 16.75 4.19
C ALA A 112 -10.59 15.57 5.15
N ILE A 113 -11.23 15.59 6.31
CA ILE A 113 -11.16 14.51 7.32
C ILE A 113 -12.58 13.98 7.51
N THR A 114 -12.80 12.72 7.12
CA THR A 114 -14.05 11.99 7.35
C THR A 114 -13.73 10.67 8.04
N PHE A 115 -14.50 10.34 9.08
CA PHE A 115 -14.38 9.05 9.74
C PHE A 115 -15.31 8.04 9.08
N SER A 116 -14.82 6.81 8.88
CA SER A 116 -15.65 5.73 8.34
C SER A 116 -16.76 5.36 9.32
N SER A 117 -17.97 5.26 8.81
CA SER A 117 -19.12 4.71 9.54
C SER A 117 -19.29 3.18 9.34
N VAL A 118 -18.46 2.59 8.47
CA VAL A 118 -18.49 1.16 8.19
C VAL A 118 -17.74 0.42 9.28
N GLU A 119 -18.47 -0.38 10.05
CA GLU A 119 -17.86 -1.25 11.05
C GLU A 119 -17.11 -2.40 10.37
N ARG A 120 -15.82 -2.52 10.67
CA ARG A 120 -14.96 -3.60 10.21
C ARG A 120 -14.47 -4.39 11.43
N ALA A 121 -15.36 -5.15 12.04
CA ALA A 121 -15.08 -5.99 13.19
C ALA A 121 -15.51 -7.42 12.94
N GLY A 122 -14.87 -8.35 13.63
CA GLY A 122 -15.21 -9.78 13.59
C GLY A 122 -14.02 -10.67 13.30
N THR A 123 -14.08 -11.89 13.83
CA THR A 123 -13.00 -12.88 13.75
C THR A 123 -12.63 -13.22 12.30
N GLY A 124 -13.63 -13.29 11.40
CA GLY A 124 -13.41 -13.58 10.00
C GLY A 124 -12.61 -12.47 9.29
N ILE A 125 -12.93 -11.20 9.58
CA ILE A 125 -12.20 -10.06 9.01
C ILE A 125 -10.75 -10.06 9.49
N HIS A 126 -10.52 -10.25 10.79
CA HIS A 126 -9.15 -10.32 11.33
C HIS A 126 -8.36 -11.49 10.76
N LEU A 127 -8.98 -12.66 10.59
CA LEU A 127 -8.32 -13.80 9.94
C LEU A 127 -7.98 -13.48 8.48
N GLY A 128 -8.88 -12.83 7.75
CA GLY A 128 -8.63 -12.38 6.37
C GLY A 128 -7.42 -11.45 6.28
N GLU A 129 -7.34 -10.46 7.17
CA GLU A 129 -6.18 -9.54 7.23
C GLU A 129 -4.86 -10.27 7.51
N VAL A 130 -4.88 -11.27 8.42
CA VAL A 130 -3.70 -12.10 8.71
C VAL A 130 -3.28 -12.89 7.48
N VAL A 131 -4.21 -13.56 6.79
CA VAL A 131 -3.93 -14.35 5.59
C VAL A 131 -3.40 -13.47 4.45
N ALA A 132 -4.05 -12.33 4.21
CA ALA A 132 -3.63 -11.38 3.17
C ALA A 132 -2.22 -10.83 3.43
N SER A 133 -1.96 -10.39 4.67
CA SER A 133 -0.64 -9.86 5.07
C SER A 133 0.44 -10.94 5.05
N PHE A 134 0.13 -12.15 5.50
CA PHE A 134 1.05 -13.28 5.44
C PHE A 134 1.44 -13.62 3.99
N GLY A 135 0.46 -13.73 3.10
CA GLY A 135 0.72 -14.03 1.69
C GLY A 135 1.55 -12.93 1.00
N LEU A 136 1.25 -11.66 1.29
CA LEU A 136 2.03 -10.52 0.80
C LEU A 136 3.50 -10.64 1.21
N VAL A 137 3.77 -10.81 2.51
CA VAL A 137 5.12 -10.93 3.04
C VAL A 137 5.84 -12.16 2.48
N LEU A 138 5.13 -13.31 2.41
CA LEU A 138 5.67 -14.56 1.88
C LEU A 138 6.13 -14.39 0.42
N ILE A 139 5.33 -13.76 -0.44
CA ILE A 139 5.67 -13.50 -1.84
C ILE A 139 6.94 -12.64 -1.93
N ILE A 140 7.00 -11.54 -1.17
CA ILE A 140 8.16 -10.66 -1.17
C ILE A 140 9.42 -11.41 -0.75
N LEU A 141 9.37 -12.14 0.35
CA LEU A 141 10.53 -12.84 0.89
C LEU A 141 11.00 -13.96 -0.03
N LEU A 142 10.09 -14.79 -0.55
CA LEU A 142 10.46 -15.90 -1.43
C LEU A 142 11.03 -15.42 -2.76
N LEU A 143 10.43 -14.41 -3.38
CA LEU A 143 10.96 -13.86 -4.63
C LEU A 143 12.34 -13.19 -4.41
N SER A 144 12.51 -12.49 -3.30
CA SER A 144 13.81 -11.90 -2.94
C SER A 144 14.88 -12.96 -2.73
N GLN A 145 14.58 -14.03 -1.96
CA GLN A 145 15.52 -15.13 -1.70
C GLN A 145 15.89 -15.91 -2.97
N GLN A 146 14.96 -16.02 -3.91
CA GLN A 146 15.22 -16.69 -5.20
C GLN A 146 15.96 -15.79 -6.22
N GLY A 147 16.33 -14.56 -5.87
CA GLY A 147 16.91 -13.60 -6.81
C GLY A 147 15.93 -13.11 -7.88
N LYS A 148 14.63 -13.30 -7.67
CA LYS A 148 13.56 -12.93 -8.60
C LYS A 148 12.83 -11.64 -8.17
N GLY A 149 13.53 -10.73 -7.52
CA GLY A 149 12.96 -9.47 -7.04
C GLY A 149 12.32 -8.61 -8.13
N ASN A 150 12.75 -8.78 -9.40
CA ASN A 150 12.13 -8.14 -10.56
C ASN A 150 10.68 -8.58 -10.84
N LEU A 151 10.21 -9.66 -10.24
CA LEU A 151 8.81 -10.11 -10.33
C LEU A 151 7.91 -9.52 -9.24
N ILE A 152 8.48 -8.93 -8.19
CA ILE A 152 7.69 -8.34 -7.08
C ILE A 152 6.70 -7.30 -7.59
N PRO A 153 7.06 -6.38 -8.53
CA PRO A 153 6.11 -5.39 -9.05
C PRO A 153 4.88 -6.00 -9.75
N VAL A 154 4.95 -7.25 -10.16
CA VAL A 154 3.83 -7.98 -10.76
C VAL A 154 3.12 -8.87 -9.75
N ALA A 155 3.88 -9.65 -8.99
CA ALA A 155 3.33 -10.65 -8.08
C ALA A 155 2.54 -10.02 -6.91
N VAL A 156 3.04 -8.92 -6.34
CA VAL A 156 2.36 -8.22 -5.23
C VAL A 156 1.02 -7.62 -5.67
N PRO A 157 0.93 -6.85 -6.76
CA PRO A 157 -0.36 -6.38 -7.25
C PRO A 157 -1.36 -7.49 -7.59
N LEU A 158 -0.90 -8.59 -8.16
CA LEU A 158 -1.77 -9.73 -8.48
C LEU A 158 -2.30 -10.42 -7.20
N TRP A 159 -1.49 -10.50 -6.14
CA TRP A 159 -1.94 -11.01 -4.84
C TRP A 159 -3.01 -10.11 -4.22
N ILE A 160 -2.86 -8.79 -4.35
CA ILE A 160 -3.84 -7.81 -3.83
C ILE A 160 -5.15 -7.85 -4.65
N LEU A 161 -5.06 -8.18 -5.94
CA LEU A 161 -6.21 -8.29 -6.83
C LEU A 161 -7.06 -9.55 -6.55
N ALA A 162 -6.42 -10.64 -6.10
CA ALA A 162 -7.06 -11.94 -5.90
C ALA A 162 -7.76 -12.07 -4.56
#